data_dcc333973c4706f4c8e66fc5989fbcae
#
_entry.id   dcc333973c4706f4c8e66fc5989fbcae
#
_cell.length_a   1.000
_cell.length_b   1.000
_cell.length_c   1.000
_cell.angle_alpha   90.00
_cell.angle_beta   90.00
_cell.angle_gamma   90.00
#
_symmetry.space_group_name_H-M   'P 1'
#
loop_
_entity.id
_entity.type
_entity.pdbx_description
1 polymer ?
#
loop_
_entity_poly.entity_id
_entity_poly.type
_entity_poly.pdbx_seq_one_letter_code
_entity_poly.pdbx_strand_id
1 'polypeptide(L)'
;MSGATFPLIPRRRVLELPFGGLHSMRRGLGSDVAGSRPYQPGDDIDRIDWHASARLSLARGTEEFIVREHYADEAPRVVVLCDRRPSMSVFDDSWPWLRKPEAIRQAVRVIGDSAAAARGLVGYFDEGDGSAYWHPPRSSVELGPVDVERPFDAPRDTLARGLGHLVEQRRDLPAGSFVFVLSDFLDEPTHDQWLHALERRWEIVPVVIQDPVWEQSFPEVGGTVVPFADPESGRVSLVRFSEDEVDALREANENRLRDLLHDLRALDLDPVLLSSHEWREVVLAFLTWADQRLFTRGRS
;
A
#
# COMPACT_ATOMS: atom_id res chain seq x y z
N MET A 1 5.66 -22.47 7.29
CA MET A 1 4.17 -22.29 7.24
C MET A 1 3.92 -21.18 6.24
N SER A 2 3.22 -21.45 5.12
CA SER A 2 2.89 -20.41 4.15
C SER A 2 2.01 -19.38 4.83
N GLY A 3 2.47 -18.13 4.96
CA GLY A 3 1.67 -17.02 5.48
C GLY A 3 0.45 -16.77 4.59
N ALA A 4 -0.62 -16.23 5.14
CA ALA A 4 -1.73 -15.77 4.32
C ALA A 4 -1.27 -14.56 3.50
N THR A 5 -1.60 -14.56 2.20
CA THR A 5 -1.19 -13.53 1.25
C THR A 5 -2.40 -13.00 0.47
N PHE A 6 -2.28 -11.80 -0.06
CA PHE A 6 -3.22 -11.21 -0.99
C PHE A 6 -2.54 -10.86 -2.32
N PRO A 7 -3.24 -10.84 -3.44
CA PRO A 7 -2.65 -10.47 -4.71
C PRO A 7 -2.39 -8.94 -4.78
N LEU A 8 -1.21 -8.57 -5.26
CA LEU A 8 -0.85 -7.18 -5.54
C LEU A 8 -1.47 -6.76 -6.87
N ILE A 9 -2.63 -6.12 -6.81
CA ILE A 9 -3.39 -5.74 -8.00
C ILE A 9 -3.20 -4.25 -8.27
N PRO A 10 -2.48 -3.86 -9.34
CA PRO A 10 -2.37 -2.46 -9.72
C PRO A 10 -3.71 -1.95 -10.24
N ARG A 11 -4.08 -0.72 -9.93
CA ARG A 11 -5.34 -0.10 -10.36
C ARG A 11 -5.35 0.26 -11.84
N ARG A 12 -4.25 0.80 -12.33
CA ARG A 12 -4.12 1.15 -13.74
C ARG A 12 -3.74 -0.08 -14.55
N ARG A 13 -4.46 -0.36 -15.63
CA ARG A 13 -3.96 -1.26 -16.66
C ARG A 13 -2.67 -0.65 -17.20
N VAL A 14 -1.54 -1.17 -16.80
CA VAL A 14 -0.39 -1.20 -17.68
C VAL A 14 -0.84 -2.15 -18.78
N LEU A 15 -1.14 -1.62 -19.97
CA LEU A 15 -1.75 -2.30 -21.10
C LEU A 15 -1.62 -3.83 -21.04
N GLU A 16 -2.76 -4.49 -20.85
CA GLU A 16 -3.01 -5.93 -20.94
C GLU A 16 -2.02 -6.85 -20.25
N LEU A 17 -2.41 -7.32 -19.05
CA LEU A 17 -1.73 -8.39 -18.36
C LEU A 17 -2.65 -9.57 -18.17
N PRO A 18 -2.35 -10.74 -18.75
CA PRO A 18 -2.95 -11.98 -18.30
C PRO A 18 -2.42 -12.35 -16.91
N PHE A 19 -3.24 -13.08 -16.18
CA PHE A 19 -3.00 -13.54 -14.82
C PHE A 19 -1.58 -14.07 -14.58
N GLY A 20 -0.86 -13.53 -13.59
CA GLY A 20 0.28 -14.21 -12.98
C GLY A 20 1.58 -13.44 -12.77
N GLY A 21 1.72 -12.21 -13.23
CA GLY A 21 2.93 -11.41 -13.01
C GLY A 21 2.71 -9.93 -13.25
N LEU A 22 3.40 -9.10 -12.50
CA LEU A 22 3.53 -7.67 -12.81
C LEU A 22 4.56 -7.54 -13.93
N HIS A 23 4.11 -7.12 -15.12
CA HIS A 23 5.01 -6.96 -16.26
C HIS A 23 5.47 -5.52 -16.39
N SER A 24 6.75 -5.35 -16.55
CA SER A 24 7.39 -4.07 -16.85
C SER A 24 6.95 -3.55 -18.22
N MET A 25 6.84 -2.22 -18.34
CA MET A 25 6.72 -1.57 -19.67
C MET A 25 8.00 -1.72 -20.51
N ARG A 26 9.06 -2.32 -19.96
CA ARG A 26 10.30 -2.61 -20.71
C ARG A 26 10.17 -3.95 -21.42
N ARG A 27 10.57 -3.97 -22.68
CA ARG A 27 10.73 -5.21 -23.45
C ARG A 27 11.91 -6.01 -22.88
N GLY A 28 11.71 -7.31 -22.63
CA GLY A 28 12.73 -8.15 -21.98
C GLY A 28 12.49 -9.65 -22.14
N LEU A 29 12.94 -10.43 -21.15
CA LEU A 29 12.97 -11.91 -21.16
C LEU A 29 11.74 -12.55 -20.47
N GLY A 30 10.64 -11.82 -20.27
CA GLY A 30 9.45 -12.34 -19.61
C GLY A 30 8.63 -13.31 -20.44
N SER A 31 7.63 -13.92 -19.80
CA SER A 31 6.77 -14.97 -20.41
C SER A 31 5.68 -14.40 -21.34
N ASP A 32 5.30 -13.13 -21.15
CA ASP A 32 4.17 -12.56 -21.89
C ASP A 32 4.58 -11.75 -23.11
N VAL A 33 3.83 -11.96 -24.20
CA VAL A 33 4.11 -11.35 -25.50
C VAL A 33 3.71 -9.88 -25.48
N ALA A 34 4.68 -8.98 -25.62
CA ALA A 34 4.47 -7.54 -25.74
C ALA A 34 4.07 -7.12 -27.15
N GLY A 35 4.45 -7.92 -28.14
CA GLY A 35 4.23 -7.64 -29.56
C GLY A 35 5.04 -8.55 -30.46
N SER A 36 5.06 -8.21 -31.74
CA SER A 36 5.89 -8.90 -32.74
C SER A 36 6.56 -7.88 -33.62
N ARG A 37 7.83 -8.12 -33.96
CA ARG A 37 8.61 -7.31 -34.88
C ARG A 37 9.39 -8.16 -35.87
N PRO A 38 9.86 -7.61 -36.99
CA PRO A 38 10.77 -8.32 -37.88
C PRO A 38 12.07 -8.73 -37.15
N TYR A 39 12.57 -9.90 -37.50
CA TYR A 39 13.85 -10.42 -37.02
C TYR A 39 15.00 -9.49 -37.39
N GLN A 40 15.93 -9.31 -36.49
CA GLN A 40 17.19 -8.60 -36.72
C GLN A 40 18.38 -9.53 -36.39
N PRO A 41 19.50 -9.44 -37.13
CA PRO A 41 20.69 -10.20 -36.80
C PRO A 41 21.13 -10.00 -35.33
N GLY A 42 21.23 -11.10 -34.58
CA GLY A 42 21.50 -11.10 -33.14
C GLY A 42 20.31 -11.40 -32.26
N ASP A 43 19.10 -11.52 -32.82
CA ASP A 43 17.95 -12.00 -32.09
C ASP A 43 18.05 -13.49 -31.81
N ASP A 44 17.47 -13.91 -30.68
CA ASP A 44 17.41 -15.30 -30.28
C ASP A 44 16.42 -16.09 -31.16
N ILE A 45 16.90 -17.17 -31.74
CA ILE A 45 16.14 -18.04 -32.66
C ILE A 45 14.94 -18.68 -31.96
N ASP A 46 15.03 -18.96 -30.66
CA ASP A 46 13.95 -19.55 -29.86
C ASP A 46 12.75 -18.61 -29.70
N ARG A 47 12.91 -17.33 -30.02
CA ARG A 47 11.87 -16.31 -29.97
C ARG A 47 11.15 -16.11 -31.29
N ILE A 48 11.54 -16.79 -32.34
CA ILE A 48 10.89 -16.69 -33.64
C ILE A 48 9.48 -17.29 -33.55
N ASP A 49 8.47 -16.49 -33.92
CA ASP A 49 7.11 -16.99 -34.15
C ASP A 49 7.02 -17.62 -35.53
N TRP A 50 7.32 -18.91 -35.60
CA TRP A 50 7.29 -19.68 -36.84
C TRP A 50 5.94 -19.63 -37.56
N HIS A 51 4.82 -19.63 -36.82
CA HIS A 51 3.47 -19.56 -37.41
C HIS A 51 3.18 -18.17 -37.99
N ALA A 52 3.53 -17.11 -37.32
CA ALA A 52 3.36 -15.74 -37.82
C ALA A 52 4.31 -15.48 -39.01
N SER A 53 5.55 -15.95 -38.90
CA SER A 53 6.56 -15.86 -39.97
C SER A 53 6.08 -16.56 -41.26
N ALA A 54 5.61 -17.80 -41.12
CA ALA A 54 5.10 -18.57 -42.29
C ALA A 54 3.90 -17.88 -42.95
N ARG A 55 2.95 -17.34 -42.17
CA ARG A 55 1.80 -16.60 -42.72
C ARG A 55 2.21 -15.33 -43.43
N LEU A 56 3.16 -14.57 -42.87
CA LEU A 56 3.64 -13.33 -43.46
C LEU A 56 4.43 -13.61 -44.75
N SER A 57 5.32 -14.62 -44.73
CA SER A 57 6.12 -15.04 -45.88
C SER A 57 5.22 -15.48 -47.04
N LEU A 58 4.16 -16.26 -46.76
CA LEU A 58 3.15 -16.64 -47.78
C LEU A 58 2.40 -15.43 -48.31
N ALA A 59 2.05 -14.45 -47.46
CA ALA A 59 1.28 -13.29 -47.89
C ALA A 59 2.10 -12.29 -48.73
N ARG A 60 3.41 -12.21 -48.51
CA ARG A 60 4.30 -11.24 -49.16
C ARG A 60 5.22 -11.85 -50.23
N GLY A 61 5.31 -13.16 -50.28
CA GLY A 61 6.17 -13.86 -51.25
C GLY A 61 7.70 -13.70 -50.91
N THR A 62 8.02 -13.33 -49.69
CA THR A 62 9.39 -13.10 -49.18
C THR A 62 9.60 -13.87 -47.90
N GLU A 63 10.81 -14.37 -47.63
CA GLU A 63 11.16 -14.98 -46.36
C GLU A 63 11.32 -13.90 -45.30
N GLU A 64 10.32 -13.75 -44.45
CA GLU A 64 10.36 -12.80 -43.33
C GLU A 64 10.15 -13.56 -42.03
N PHE A 65 11.09 -13.39 -41.09
CA PHE A 65 10.98 -13.92 -39.75
C PHE A 65 10.44 -12.88 -38.79
N ILE A 66 9.49 -13.29 -37.96
CA ILE A 66 8.89 -12.47 -36.92
C ILE A 66 9.37 -12.99 -35.57
N VAL A 67 9.88 -12.08 -34.73
CA VAL A 67 10.27 -12.37 -33.36
C VAL A 67 9.19 -11.88 -32.42
N ARG A 68 8.81 -12.72 -31.45
CA ARG A 68 7.96 -12.30 -30.34
C ARG A 68 8.75 -11.43 -29.39
N GLU A 69 8.26 -10.26 -29.16
CA GLU A 69 8.76 -9.41 -28.09
C GLU A 69 7.98 -9.73 -26.81
N HIS A 70 8.68 -9.95 -25.73
CA HIS A 70 8.10 -10.20 -24.43
C HIS A 70 8.33 -8.98 -23.53
N TYR A 71 7.41 -8.75 -22.57
CA TYR A 71 7.68 -7.83 -21.49
C TYR A 71 8.75 -8.42 -20.57
N ALA A 72 9.57 -7.58 -19.95
CA ALA A 72 10.46 -8.04 -18.91
C ALA A 72 9.62 -8.35 -17.67
N ASP A 73 9.81 -9.52 -17.07
CA ASP A 73 9.27 -9.80 -15.73
C ASP A 73 10.11 -8.98 -14.74
N GLU A 74 9.64 -7.79 -14.38
CA GLU A 74 10.24 -7.05 -13.29
C GLU A 74 9.58 -7.45 -11.98
N ALA A 75 10.39 -7.79 -10.98
CA ALA A 75 9.91 -8.03 -9.63
C ALA A 75 9.16 -6.79 -9.10
N PRO A 76 7.92 -6.92 -8.60
CA PRO A 76 7.20 -5.78 -8.07
C PRO A 76 7.97 -5.16 -6.92
N ARG A 77 8.06 -3.84 -6.89
CA ARG A 77 8.64 -3.13 -5.76
C ARG A 77 7.54 -2.64 -4.85
N VAL A 78 7.67 -3.00 -3.60
CA VAL A 78 6.71 -2.69 -2.55
C VAL A 78 7.43 -1.92 -1.46
N VAL A 79 6.88 -0.78 -1.05
CA VAL A 79 7.38 -0.02 0.10
C VAL A 79 6.26 0.16 1.10
N VAL A 80 6.60 0.01 2.36
CA VAL A 80 5.74 0.40 3.48
C VAL A 80 6.26 1.70 4.06
N LEU A 81 5.44 2.74 4.02
CA LEU A 81 5.63 3.99 4.75
C LEU A 81 4.80 3.90 6.03
N CYS A 82 5.46 3.87 7.18
CA CYS A 82 4.81 3.69 8.47
C CYS A 82 4.82 4.99 9.28
N ASP A 83 3.65 5.40 9.72
CA ASP A 83 3.47 6.49 10.65
C ASP A 83 3.87 6.03 12.06
N ARG A 84 4.79 6.79 12.67
CA ARG A 84 5.25 6.56 14.05
C ARG A 84 4.93 7.74 14.97
N ARG A 85 3.87 8.49 14.67
CA ARG A 85 3.41 9.53 15.59
C ARG A 85 2.93 8.92 16.90
N PRO A 86 2.96 9.69 18.00
CA PRO A 86 2.45 9.22 19.30
C PRO A 86 1.03 8.67 19.26
N SER A 87 0.14 9.22 18.40
CA SER A 87 -1.23 8.71 18.21
C SER A 87 -1.29 7.25 17.76
N MET A 88 -0.26 6.75 17.07
CA MET A 88 -0.17 5.36 16.61
C MET A 88 0.25 4.38 17.70
N SER A 89 0.61 4.85 18.89
CA SER A 89 0.92 4.02 20.06
C SER A 89 -0.17 4.03 21.13
N VAL A 90 -1.19 4.86 20.96
CA VAL A 90 -2.28 4.98 21.93
C VAL A 90 -3.15 3.73 21.88
N PHE A 91 -3.22 3.03 22.98
CA PHE A 91 -4.19 1.98 23.25
C PHE A 91 -4.33 1.83 24.76
N ASP A 92 -5.51 1.49 25.22
CA ASP A 92 -5.74 1.13 26.61
C ASP A 92 -5.70 -0.40 26.70
N ASP A 93 -4.83 -0.92 27.55
CA ASP A 93 -4.75 -2.37 27.83
C ASP A 93 -6.03 -2.92 28.44
N SER A 94 -6.83 -2.06 29.07
CA SER A 94 -8.12 -2.41 29.66
C SER A 94 -9.24 -2.53 28.63
N TRP A 95 -9.09 -1.91 27.45
CA TRP A 95 -10.08 -1.85 26.37
C TRP A 95 -9.44 -2.11 25.02
N PRO A 96 -8.96 -3.32 24.74
CA PRO A 96 -8.14 -3.59 23.55
C PRO A 96 -8.98 -3.80 22.30
N TRP A 97 -9.77 -2.80 21.88
CA TRP A 97 -10.47 -2.87 20.61
C TRP A 97 -9.48 -2.90 19.45
N LEU A 98 -8.50 -2.01 19.47
CA LEU A 98 -7.43 -1.98 18.50
C LEU A 98 -6.08 -1.62 19.16
N ARG A 99 -5.13 -2.52 19.08
CA ARG A 99 -3.72 -2.24 19.40
C ARG A 99 -3.03 -1.81 18.11
N LYS A 100 -2.95 -0.49 17.85
CA LYS A 100 -2.37 0.04 16.61
C LYS A 100 -0.96 -0.48 16.31
N PRO A 101 -0.01 -0.55 17.27
CA PRO A 101 1.32 -1.13 17.02
C PRO A 101 1.27 -2.58 16.55
N GLU A 102 0.33 -3.38 17.09
CA GLU A 102 0.13 -4.76 16.66
C GLU A 102 -0.50 -4.82 15.26
N ALA A 103 -1.51 -3.96 14.98
CA ALA A 103 -2.10 -3.86 13.64
C ALA A 103 -1.07 -3.47 12.59
N ILE A 104 -0.17 -2.53 12.88
CA ILE A 104 0.99 -2.17 12.03
C ILE A 104 1.84 -3.41 11.77
N ARG A 105 2.22 -4.15 12.82
CA ARG A 105 3.06 -5.36 12.70
C ARG A 105 2.41 -6.40 11.80
N GLN A 106 1.11 -6.67 11.97
CA GLN A 106 0.38 -7.62 11.14
C GLN A 106 0.22 -7.13 9.70
N ALA A 107 -0.05 -5.83 9.49
CA ALA A 107 -0.12 -5.24 8.15
C ALA A 107 1.22 -5.33 7.41
N VAL A 108 2.32 -4.95 8.06
CA VAL A 108 3.68 -5.07 7.48
C VAL A 108 3.99 -6.51 7.11
N ARG A 109 3.64 -7.45 7.98
CA ARG A 109 3.84 -8.88 7.73
C ARG A 109 3.06 -9.37 6.51
N VAL A 110 1.74 -9.12 6.43
CA VAL A 110 0.92 -9.59 5.31
C VAL A 110 1.33 -8.93 3.98
N ILE A 111 1.75 -7.65 4.01
CA ILE A 111 2.30 -6.96 2.83
C ILE A 111 3.62 -7.61 2.40
N GLY A 112 4.52 -7.87 3.34
CA GLY A 112 5.80 -8.54 3.08
C GLY A 112 5.62 -9.95 2.52
N ASP A 113 4.77 -10.78 3.15
CA ASP A 113 4.45 -12.14 2.68
C ASP A 113 3.84 -12.11 1.26
N SER A 114 2.97 -11.13 0.97
CA SER A 114 2.35 -10.96 -0.35
C SER A 114 3.35 -10.52 -1.41
N ALA A 115 4.25 -9.61 -1.06
CA ALA A 115 5.33 -9.20 -1.94
C ALA A 115 6.28 -10.37 -2.23
N ALA A 116 6.66 -11.16 -1.22
CA ALA A 116 7.50 -12.34 -1.38
C ALA A 116 6.82 -13.40 -2.25
N ALA A 117 5.52 -13.65 -2.08
CA ALA A 117 4.74 -14.55 -2.93
C ALA A 117 4.72 -14.11 -4.40
N ALA A 118 4.73 -12.80 -4.65
CA ALA A 118 4.85 -12.19 -5.97
C ALA A 118 6.31 -12.08 -6.47
N ARG A 119 7.28 -12.66 -5.75
CA ARG A 119 8.73 -12.51 -6.00
C ARG A 119 9.18 -11.05 -6.05
N GLY A 120 8.51 -10.20 -5.28
CA GLY A 120 8.77 -8.76 -5.20
C GLY A 120 9.94 -8.39 -4.31
N LEU A 121 10.34 -7.14 -4.41
CA LEU A 121 11.36 -6.52 -3.57
C LEU A 121 10.64 -5.62 -2.56
N VAL A 122 11.01 -5.72 -1.29
CA VAL A 122 10.35 -5.00 -0.21
C VAL A 122 11.26 -3.94 0.37
N GLY A 123 10.72 -2.74 0.57
CA GLY A 123 11.36 -1.63 1.26
C GLY A 123 10.48 -1.10 2.40
N TYR A 124 11.08 -0.29 3.25
CA TYR A 124 10.40 0.24 4.42
C TYR A 124 10.92 1.65 4.76
N PHE A 125 10.02 2.53 5.17
CA PHE A 125 10.33 3.86 5.66
C PHE A 125 9.52 4.19 6.91
N ASP A 126 10.18 4.73 7.92
CA ASP A 126 9.56 5.43 9.05
C ASP A 126 10.44 6.56 9.58
N GLU A 127 9.88 7.38 10.46
CA GLU A 127 10.62 8.29 11.31
C GLU A 127 10.35 7.93 12.75
N GLY A 128 11.38 7.90 13.57
CA GLY A 128 11.32 7.65 15.00
C GLY A 128 12.70 7.83 15.62
N ASP A 129 12.77 8.09 16.91
CA ASP A 129 14.02 8.39 17.63
C ASP A 129 14.80 9.56 16.99
N GLY A 130 14.05 10.60 16.57
CA GLY A 130 14.60 11.78 15.92
C GLY A 130 15.28 11.54 14.58
N SER A 131 15.11 10.36 13.96
CA SER A 131 15.79 9.98 12.72
C SER A 131 14.86 9.24 11.75
N ALA A 132 15.09 9.48 10.44
CA ALA A 132 14.45 8.69 9.38
C ALA A 132 15.17 7.35 9.21
N TYR A 133 14.41 6.28 9.09
CA TYR A 133 14.90 4.96 8.72
C TYR A 133 14.39 4.61 7.32
N TRP A 134 15.33 4.33 6.41
CA TRP A 134 15.03 3.95 5.04
C TRP A 134 15.71 2.63 4.67
N HIS A 135 14.90 1.63 4.34
CA HIS A 135 15.35 0.39 3.74
C HIS A 135 14.84 0.30 2.30
N PRO A 136 15.68 0.45 1.28
CA PRO A 136 15.25 0.43 -0.11
C PRO A 136 14.83 -0.97 -0.57
N PRO A 137 13.87 -1.11 -1.51
CA PRO A 137 13.41 -2.39 -2.04
C PRO A 137 14.45 -2.95 -3.04
N ARG A 138 15.55 -3.50 -2.54
CA ARG A 138 16.66 -4.02 -3.35
C ARG A 138 16.86 -5.52 -3.24
N SER A 139 16.23 -6.18 -2.30
CA SER A 139 16.35 -7.63 -2.08
C SER A 139 15.01 -8.24 -1.72
N SER A 140 14.85 -9.54 -2.01
CA SER A 140 13.71 -10.34 -1.55
C SER A 140 13.86 -10.79 -0.10
N VAL A 141 14.82 -10.23 0.63
CA VAL A 141 14.99 -10.50 2.06
C VAL A 141 13.70 -10.06 2.74
N GLU A 142 13.13 -10.98 3.50
CA GLU A 142 12.07 -10.68 4.45
C GLU A 142 12.38 -9.34 5.09
N LEU A 143 11.41 -8.43 5.15
CA LEU A 143 11.46 -7.36 6.14
C LEU A 143 11.68 -8.11 7.43
N GLY A 144 12.94 -8.23 7.84
CA GLY A 144 13.31 -8.73 9.16
C GLY A 144 12.41 -8.04 10.15
N PRO A 145 12.28 -8.43 11.38
CA PRO A 145 11.34 -7.80 12.28
C PRO A 145 11.55 -6.29 12.13
N VAL A 146 10.64 -5.66 11.33
CA VAL A 146 10.55 -4.22 11.22
C VAL A 146 10.63 -3.79 12.64
N ASP A 147 11.67 -3.04 12.99
CA ASP A 147 12.04 -2.81 14.36
C ASP A 147 10.86 -2.12 15.08
N VAL A 148 9.92 -2.96 15.53
CA VAL A 148 8.68 -2.53 16.16
C VAL A 148 9.01 -1.85 17.48
N GLU A 149 10.25 -2.01 17.95
CA GLU A 149 10.79 -1.38 19.14
C GLU A 149 11.18 0.09 18.92
N ARG A 150 11.20 0.59 17.66
CA ARG A 150 11.41 2.02 17.42
C ARG A 150 10.27 2.83 18.06
N PRO A 151 10.57 3.96 18.74
CA PRO A 151 9.57 4.74 19.44
C PRO A 151 8.53 5.35 18.49
N PHE A 152 7.38 5.67 19.05
CA PHE A 152 6.31 6.43 18.38
C PHE A 152 6.42 7.91 18.82
N ASP A 153 7.41 8.62 18.28
CA ASP A 153 7.75 10.00 18.60
C ASP A 153 7.97 10.88 17.36
N ALA A 154 7.49 10.38 16.19
CA ALA A 154 7.61 11.10 14.94
C ALA A 154 6.84 12.44 14.98
N PRO A 155 7.31 13.45 14.23
CA PRO A 155 6.61 14.74 14.13
C PRO A 155 5.29 14.61 13.38
N ARG A 156 4.40 15.59 13.53
CA ARG A 156 3.06 15.59 12.90
C ARG A 156 3.09 15.50 11.38
N ASP A 157 4.11 16.07 10.75
CA ASP A 157 4.29 16.08 9.30
C ASP A 157 5.03 14.86 8.75
N THR A 158 5.20 13.80 9.54
CA THR A 158 5.99 12.61 9.17
C THR A 158 5.51 11.94 7.88
N LEU A 159 4.20 11.88 7.63
CA LEU A 159 3.68 11.31 6.38
C LEU A 159 4.07 12.14 5.17
N ALA A 160 3.96 13.46 5.26
CA ALA A 160 4.35 14.38 4.20
C ALA A 160 5.85 14.29 3.91
N ARG A 161 6.68 14.25 4.97
CA ARG A 161 8.12 14.08 4.88
C ARG A 161 8.49 12.73 4.28
N GLY A 162 7.83 11.67 4.71
CA GLY A 162 8.02 10.33 4.18
C GLY A 162 7.67 10.22 2.69
N LEU A 163 6.52 10.74 2.27
CA LEU A 163 6.16 10.82 0.85
C LEU A 163 7.18 11.63 0.05
N GLY A 164 7.62 12.78 0.56
CA GLY A 164 8.66 13.60 -0.05
C GLY A 164 9.98 12.85 -0.20
N HIS A 165 10.42 12.15 0.86
CA HIS A 165 11.61 11.31 0.82
C HIS A 165 11.51 10.24 -0.28
N LEU A 166 10.38 9.51 -0.34
CA LEU A 166 10.17 8.47 -1.35
C LEU A 166 10.18 9.05 -2.76
N VAL A 167 9.63 10.24 -2.98
CA VAL A 167 9.64 10.93 -4.28
C VAL A 167 11.06 11.17 -4.79
N GLU A 168 12.03 11.38 -3.94
CA GLU A 168 13.44 11.54 -4.29
C GLU A 168 14.12 10.21 -4.68
N GLN A 169 13.58 9.06 -4.26
CA GLN A 169 14.15 7.72 -4.48
C GLN A 169 13.81 7.15 -5.87
N ARG A 170 14.04 7.93 -6.94
CA ARG A 170 13.63 7.59 -8.32
C ARG A 170 14.19 6.26 -8.84
N ARG A 171 15.39 5.87 -8.40
CA ARG A 171 16.06 4.64 -8.86
C ARG A 171 15.48 3.40 -8.17
N ASP A 172 15.10 3.55 -6.91
CA ASP A 172 14.61 2.45 -6.09
C ASP A 172 13.10 2.25 -6.25
N LEU A 173 12.36 3.31 -6.64
CA LEU A 173 10.91 3.32 -6.81
C LEU A 173 10.51 3.77 -8.22
N PRO A 174 10.55 2.88 -9.22
CA PRO A 174 10.02 3.18 -10.57
C PRO A 174 8.50 3.31 -10.56
N ALA A 175 7.94 3.80 -11.66
CA ALA A 175 6.50 3.81 -11.87
C ALA A 175 5.93 2.38 -11.75
N GLY A 176 4.73 2.26 -11.15
CA GLY A 176 4.10 0.96 -10.86
C GLY A 176 4.55 0.30 -9.56
N SER A 177 5.49 0.91 -8.80
CA SER A 177 5.79 0.44 -7.43
C SER A 177 4.58 0.61 -6.52
N PHE A 178 4.38 -0.33 -5.60
CA PHE A 178 3.36 -0.22 -4.56
C PHE A 178 3.90 0.54 -3.36
N VAL A 179 3.15 1.52 -2.87
CA VAL A 179 3.47 2.27 -1.65
C VAL A 179 2.29 2.16 -0.68
N PHE A 180 2.45 1.33 0.34
CA PHE A 180 1.47 1.20 1.42
C PHE A 180 1.77 2.23 2.50
N VAL A 181 0.82 3.13 2.77
CA VAL A 181 0.96 4.20 3.78
C VAL A 181 0.12 3.83 4.99
N LEU A 182 0.77 3.41 6.07
CA LEU A 182 0.14 2.94 7.31
C LEU A 182 0.02 4.11 8.30
N SER A 183 -1.21 4.52 8.62
CA SER A 183 -1.48 5.63 9.54
C SER A 183 -2.92 5.60 10.06
N ASP A 184 -3.19 6.33 11.14
CA ASP A 184 -4.56 6.66 11.55
C ASP A 184 -5.15 7.81 10.72
N PHE A 185 -4.33 8.56 9.99
CA PHE A 185 -4.72 9.72 9.19
C PHE A 185 -5.50 10.78 9.99
N LEU A 186 -5.22 10.90 11.30
CA LEU A 186 -5.76 12.01 12.10
C LEU A 186 -5.13 13.37 11.72
N ASP A 187 -3.89 13.34 11.23
CA ASP A 187 -3.23 14.45 10.53
C ASP A 187 -2.84 13.95 9.13
N GLU A 188 -3.57 14.38 8.13
CA GLU A 188 -3.42 13.93 6.74
C GLU A 188 -2.36 14.74 6.00
N PRO A 189 -1.63 14.13 5.04
CA PRO A 189 -0.93 14.90 4.02
C PRO A 189 -1.91 15.79 3.26
N THR A 190 -1.48 16.99 2.89
CA THR A 190 -2.30 17.89 2.08
C THR A 190 -2.58 17.31 0.69
N HIS A 191 -3.62 17.80 0.04
CA HIS A 191 -3.98 17.41 -1.33
C HIS A 191 -2.78 17.54 -2.30
N ASP A 192 -2.02 18.62 -2.22
CA ASP A 192 -0.85 18.85 -3.08
C ASP A 192 0.26 17.82 -2.82
N GLN A 193 0.45 17.39 -1.56
CA GLN A 193 1.44 16.35 -1.23
C GLN A 193 1.05 14.99 -1.79
N TRP A 194 -0.25 14.64 -1.76
CA TRP A 194 -0.76 13.45 -2.42
C TRP A 194 -0.58 13.53 -3.94
N LEU A 195 -0.94 14.64 -4.57
CA LEU A 195 -0.78 14.84 -6.02
C LEU A 195 0.67 14.69 -6.44
N HIS A 196 1.61 15.28 -5.70
CA HIS A 196 3.04 15.16 -6.00
C HIS A 196 3.54 13.72 -5.93
N ALA A 197 3.06 12.92 -4.97
CA ALA A 197 3.37 11.49 -4.91
C ALA A 197 2.71 10.71 -6.06
N LEU A 198 1.48 11.04 -6.45
CA LEU A 198 0.76 10.42 -7.57
C LEU A 198 1.39 10.70 -8.94
N GLU A 199 2.09 11.83 -9.12
CA GLU A 199 2.88 12.11 -10.33
C GLU A 199 3.95 11.05 -10.59
N ARG A 200 4.39 10.33 -9.56
CA ARG A 200 5.35 9.23 -9.67
C ARG A 200 4.76 7.98 -10.33
N ARG A 201 3.43 7.94 -10.54
CA ARG A 201 2.68 6.78 -11.07
C ARG A 201 2.85 5.52 -10.22
N TRP A 202 2.94 5.69 -8.92
CA TRP A 202 2.92 4.59 -7.96
C TRP A 202 1.49 4.12 -7.71
N GLU A 203 1.36 2.88 -7.28
CA GLU A 203 0.16 2.32 -6.70
C GLU A 203 0.14 2.63 -5.20
N ILE A 204 -0.32 3.84 -4.85
CA ILE A 204 -0.38 4.25 -3.44
C ILE A 204 -1.63 3.64 -2.80
N VAL A 205 -1.45 2.99 -1.67
CA VAL A 205 -2.49 2.31 -0.90
C VAL A 205 -2.49 2.84 0.53
N PRO A 206 -3.38 3.78 0.87
CA PRO A 206 -3.58 4.17 2.26
C PRO A 206 -4.11 2.99 3.08
N VAL A 207 -3.48 2.71 4.22
CA VAL A 207 -3.93 1.73 5.20
C VAL A 207 -4.34 2.50 6.45
N VAL A 208 -5.65 2.72 6.57
CA VAL A 208 -6.25 3.51 7.65
C VAL A 208 -6.40 2.62 8.88
N ILE A 209 -5.66 2.93 9.95
CA ILE A 209 -5.62 2.15 11.18
C ILE A 209 -6.28 2.98 12.29
N GLN A 210 -7.55 2.75 12.54
CA GLN A 210 -8.33 3.54 13.50
C GLN A 210 -9.14 2.63 14.44
N ASP A 211 -9.13 2.98 15.73
CA ASP A 211 -9.94 2.27 16.72
C ASP A 211 -11.44 2.43 16.42
N PRO A 212 -12.20 1.30 16.31
CA PRO A 212 -13.60 1.36 15.92
C PRO A 212 -14.49 2.07 16.95
N VAL A 213 -14.06 2.11 18.21
CA VAL A 213 -14.86 2.67 19.31
C VAL A 213 -14.51 4.14 19.58
N TRP A 214 -13.20 4.48 19.58
CA TRP A 214 -12.71 5.78 20.01
C TRP A 214 -12.41 6.75 18.86
N GLU A 215 -12.13 6.23 17.67
CA GLU A 215 -11.70 7.06 16.52
C GLU A 215 -12.68 7.01 15.35
N GLN A 216 -13.28 5.84 15.07
CA GLN A 216 -14.32 5.74 14.03
C GLN A 216 -15.70 6.16 14.52
N SER A 217 -15.92 6.09 15.85
CA SER A 217 -17.14 6.49 16.54
C SER A 217 -16.78 7.12 17.88
N PHE A 218 -17.65 7.07 18.88
CA PHE A 218 -17.35 7.44 20.26
C PHE A 218 -18.22 6.62 21.22
N PRO A 219 -17.65 6.06 22.32
CA PRO A 219 -18.38 5.19 23.21
C PRO A 219 -19.43 5.94 24.05
N GLU A 220 -20.44 5.22 24.53
CA GLU A 220 -21.50 5.76 25.38
C GLU A 220 -20.99 5.95 26.82
N VAL A 221 -20.24 7.03 27.03
CA VAL A 221 -19.65 7.39 28.35
C VAL A 221 -20.29 8.62 28.97
N GLY A 222 -21.49 9.01 28.51
CA GLY A 222 -22.25 10.14 29.04
C GLY A 222 -22.46 10.04 30.56
N GLY A 223 -22.27 11.15 31.27
CA GLY A 223 -22.35 11.21 32.72
C GLY A 223 -21.17 10.58 33.47
N THR A 224 -20.26 9.88 32.79
CA THR A 224 -19.09 9.20 33.38
C THR A 224 -17.85 10.08 33.30
N VAL A 225 -16.92 9.90 34.25
CA VAL A 225 -15.59 10.53 34.19
C VAL A 225 -14.61 9.57 33.56
N VAL A 226 -14.02 9.96 32.45
CA VAL A 226 -13.08 9.14 31.68
C VAL A 226 -11.68 9.77 31.72
N PRO A 227 -10.61 8.99 32.00
CA PRO A 227 -9.25 9.47 31.89
C PRO A 227 -8.84 9.53 30.41
N PHE A 228 -8.43 10.71 29.96
CA PHE A 228 -7.84 10.90 28.62
C PHE A 228 -6.34 11.18 28.78
N ALA A 229 -5.53 10.40 28.09
CA ALA A 229 -4.10 10.63 27.97
C ALA A 229 -3.80 11.39 26.67
N ASP A 230 -3.11 12.50 26.78
CA ASP A 230 -2.53 13.16 25.62
C ASP A 230 -1.29 12.35 25.16
N PRO A 231 -1.30 11.80 23.93
CA PRO A 231 -0.22 10.95 23.46
C PRO A 231 1.11 11.69 23.30
N GLU A 232 1.10 13.01 23.07
CA GLU A 232 2.34 13.79 22.91
C GLU A 232 3.00 14.10 24.25
N SER A 233 2.22 14.48 25.25
CA SER A 233 2.77 14.88 26.56
C SER A 233 2.69 13.80 27.62
N GLY A 234 1.95 12.73 27.40
CA GLY A 234 1.63 11.71 28.41
C GLY A 234 0.73 12.21 29.55
N ARG A 235 0.22 13.45 29.45
CA ARG A 235 -0.62 14.05 30.49
C ARG A 235 -2.00 13.44 30.50
N VAL A 236 -2.40 12.90 31.65
CA VAL A 236 -3.76 12.38 31.85
C VAL A 236 -4.67 13.48 32.40
N SER A 237 -5.80 13.68 31.75
CA SER A 237 -6.87 14.60 32.18
C SER A 237 -8.17 13.80 32.41
N LEU A 238 -8.82 14.07 33.54
CA LEU A 238 -10.12 13.48 33.82
C LEU A 238 -11.22 14.37 33.18
N VAL A 239 -11.94 13.82 32.23
CA VAL A 239 -12.97 14.54 31.48
C VAL A 239 -14.32 13.89 31.78
N ARG A 240 -15.32 14.72 32.08
CA ARG A 240 -16.70 14.28 32.22
C ARG A 240 -17.50 14.79 31.05
N PHE A 241 -18.08 13.88 30.28
CA PHE A 241 -18.94 14.23 29.14
C PHE A 241 -20.39 14.23 29.52
N SER A 242 -21.16 15.18 29.00
CA SER A 242 -22.61 15.07 28.92
C SER A 242 -23.05 14.13 27.80
N GLU A 243 -24.31 13.73 27.76
CA GLU A 243 -24.85 12.91 26.68
C GLU A 243 -24.74 13.63 25.32
N ASP A 244 -25.08 14.92 25.28
CA ASP A 244 -25.02 15.75 24.08
C ASP A 244 -23.58 15.88 23.54
N GLU A 245 -22.56 15.97 24.41
CA GLU A 245 -21.15 16.01 24.00
C GLU A 245 -20.68 14.67 23.44
N VAL A 246 -21.14 13.55 24.01
CA VAL A 246 -20.87 12.20 23.49
C VAL A 246 -21.44 12.03 22.09
N ASP A 247 -22.70 12.42 21.88
CA ASP A 247 -23.35 12.33 20.56
C ASP A 247 -22.65 13.22 19.53
N ALA A 248 -22.27 14.45 19.92
CA ALA A 248 -21.53 15.36 19.04
C ALA A 248 -20.14 14.82 18.66
N LEU A 249 -19.42 14.20 19.60
CA LEU A 249 -18.12 13.57 19.33
C LEU A 249 -18.26 12.35 18.43
N ARG A 250 -19.30 11.53 18.64
CA ARG A 250 -19.61 10.40 17.77
C ARG A 250 -19.84 10.84 16.34
N GLU A 251 -20.74 11.82 16.16
CA GLU A 251 -21.04 12.38 14.84
C GLU A 251 -19.80 12.97 14.18
N ALA A 252 -18.99 13.71 14.93
CA ALA A 252 -17.75 14.30 14.43
C ALA A 252 -16.75 13.22 13.95
N ASN A 253 -16.55 12.14 14.72
CA ASN A 253 -15.65 11.04 14.35
C ASN A 253 -16.15 10.28 13.11
N GLU A 254 -17.45 9.97 13.06
CA GLU A 254 -18.07 9.27 11.93
C GLU A 254 -18.00 10.12 10.64
N ASN A 255 -18.22 11.43 10.75
CA ASN A 255 -18.10 12.35 9.62
C ASN A 255 -16.64 12.44 9.17
N ARG A 256 -15.68 12.61 10.08
CA ARG A 256 -14.24 12.66 9.76
C ARG A 256 -13.80 11.40 9.00
N LEU A 257 -14.15 10.21 9.47
CA LEU A 257 -13.79 8.96 8.77
C LEU A 257 -14.44 8.90 7.37
N ARG A 258 -15.71 9.30 7.27
CA ARG A 258 -16.42 9.33 5.98
C ARG A 258 -15.75 10.26 5.00
N ASP A 259 -15.41 11.47 5.45
CA ASP A 259 -14.78 12.50 4.64
C ASP A 259 -13.36 12.04 4.21
N LEU A 260 -12.54 11.53 5.13
CA LEU A 260 -11.24 10.92 4.82
C LEU A 260 -11.35 9.86 3.70
N LEU A 261 -12.25 8.89 3.87
CA LEU A 261 -12.41 7.82 2.88
C LEU A 261 -12.95 8.34 1.54
N HIS A 262 -13.77 9.40 1.56
CA HIS A 262 -14.27 10.08 0.37
C HIS A 262 -13.12 10.78 -0.36
N ASP A 263 -12.33 11.57 0.34
CA ASP A 263 -11.23 12.36 -0.23
C ASP A 263 -10.11 11.47 -0.80
N LEU A 264 -9.77 10.39 -0.10
CA LEU A 264 -8.83 9.40 -0.63
C LEU A 264 -9.35 8.77 -1.93
N ARG A 265 -10.63 8.41 -2.01
CA ARG A 265 -11.22 7.87 -3.23
C ARG A 265 -11.33 8.90 -4.35
N ALA A 266 -11.56 10.18 -4.03
CA ALA A 266 -11.55 11.27 -5.00
C ALA A 266 -10.18 11.48 -5.65
N LEU A 267 -9.11 11.15 -4.91
CA LEU A 267 -7.73 11.11 -5.40
C LEU A 267 -7.39 9.82 -6.17
N ASP A 268 -8.37 8.97 -6.43
CA ASP A 268 -8.15 7.68 -7.09
C ASP A 268 -7.30 6.70 -6.22
N LEU A 269 -7.37 6.85 -4.90
CA LEU A 269 -6.76 5.95 -3.93
C LEU A 269 -7.81 5.00 -3.37
N ASP A 270 -7.46 3.70 -3.25
CA ASP A 270 -8.34 2.69 -2.65
C ASP A 270 -7.82 2.36 -1.24
N PRO A 271 -8.38 2.94 -0.18
CA PRO A 271 -7.90 2.70 1.17
C PRO A 271 -8.28 1.30 1.68
N VAL A 272 -7.37 0.71 2.47
CA VAL A 272 -7.64 -0.44 3.34
C VAL A 272 -7.99 0.10 4.72
N LEU A 273 -9.14 -0.28 5.28
CA LEU A 273 -9.51 0.10 6.65
C LEU A 273 -9.22 -1.06 7.61
N LEU A 274 -8.39 -0.81 8.62
CA LEU A 274 -8.09 -1.73 9.70
C LEU A 274 -8.70 -1.23 11.02
N SER A 275 -9.70 -1.98 11.50
CA SER A 275 -10.39 -1.74 12.76
C SER A 275 -10.05 -2.79 13.82
N SER A 276 -9.10 -3.69 13.51
CA SER A 276 -8.67 -4.78 14.38
C SER A 276 -7.18 -5.07 14.18
N HIS A 277 -6.53 -5.59 15.20
CA HIS A 277 -5.16 -6.12 15.15
C HIS A 277 -5.12 -7.64 15.01
N GLU A 278 -6.26 -8.30 15.01
CA GLU A 278 -6.36 -9.76 14.86
C GLU A 278 -5.91 -10.16 13.44
N TRP A 279 -4.96 -11.09 13.37
CA TRP A 279 -4.36 -11.56 12.12
C TRP A 279 -5.37 -11.87 11.02
N ARG A 280 -6.45 -12.59 11.37
CA ARG A 280 -7.47 -12.99 10.39
C ARG A 280 -8.22 -11.80 9.82
N GLU A 281 -8.53 -10.80 10.64
CA GLU A 281 -9.26 -9.62 10.23
C GLU A 281 -8.37 -8.70 9.38
N VAL A 282 -7.09 -8.56 9.75
CA VAL A 282 -6.12 -7.83 8.94
C VAL A 282 -5.99 -8.47 7.55
N VAL A 283 -5.79 -9.79 7.48
CA VAL A 283 -5.72 -10.50 6.19
C VAL A 283 -7.00 -10.32 5.37
N LEU A 284 -8.18 -10.43 6.02
CA LEU A 284 -9.47 -10.25 5.34
C LEU A 284 -9.63 -8.84 4.75
N ALA A 285 -9.18 -7.80 5.47
CA ALA A 285 -9.23 -6.44 4.96
C ALA A 285 -8.42 -6.27 3.67
N PHE A 286 -7.19 -6.81 3.62
CA PHE A 286 -6.36 -6.77 2.41
C PHE A 286 -6.93 -7.64 1.27
N LEU A 287 -7.51 -8.79 1.56
CA LEU A 287 -8.19 -9.63 0.56
C LEU A 287 -9.40 -8.88 -0.03
N THR A 288 -10.22 -8.27 0.83
CA THR A 288 -11.38 -7.47 0.39
C THR A 288 -10.94 -6.31 -0.51
N TRP A 289 -9.86 -5.61 -0.16
CA TRP A 289 -9.27 -4.57 -0.99
C TRP A 289 -8.83 -5.10 -2.36
N ALA A 290 -8.16 -6.25 -2.39
CA ALA A 290 -7.70 -6.86 -3.63
C ALA A 290 -8.89 -7.28 -4.52
N ASP A 291 -9.92 -7.88 -3.94
CA ASP A 291 -11.14 -8.29 -4.65
C ASP A 291 -11.88 -7.08 -5.24
N GLN A 292 -12.02 -5.98 -4.48
CA GLN A 292 -12.63 -4.75 -4.98
C GLN A 292 -11.89 -4.22 -6.22
N ARG A 293 -10.57 -4.23 -6.22
CA ARG A 293 -9.74 -3.83 -7.37
C ARG A 293 -9.92 -4.76 -8.56
N LEU A 294 -10.05 -6.06 -8.35
CA LEU A 294 -10.36 -7.03 -9.43
C LEU A 294 -11.71 -6.74 -10.07
N PHE A 295 -12.75 -6.50 -9.26
CA PHE A 295 -14.10 -6.20 -9.77
C PHE A 295 -14.16 -4.90 -10.57
N THR A 296 -13.45 -3.86 -10.12
CA THR A 296 -13.40 -2.58 -10.84
C THR A 296 -12.69 -2.71 -12.18
N ARG A 297 -11.65 -3.54 -12.28
CA ARG A 297 -10.95 -3.87 -13.53
C ARG A 297 -11.82 -4.58 -14.58
N GLY A 298 -12.74 -5.42 -14.15
CA GLY A 298 -13.62 -6.18 -15.06
C GLY A 298 -14.72 -5.34 -15.73
N ARG A 299 -14.90 -4.08 -15.31
CA ARG A 299 -15.98 -3.19 -15.80
C ARG A 299 -15.48 -2.04 -16.70
N SER A 300 -14.21 -1.84 -16.83
CA SER A 300 -13.52 -0.86 -17.70
C SER A 300 -12.84 -1.58 -18.87
#